data_7d56247b21c55ee0a03fddafe8bffa50
#
_entry.id   7d56247b21c55ee0a03fddafe8bffa50
#
_cell.length_a   1.000
_cell.length_b   1.000
_cell.length_c   1.000
_cell.angle_alpha   90.00
_cell.angle_beta   90.00
_cell.angle_gamma   90.00
#
_symmetry.space_group_name_H-M   'P 1'
#
loop_
_entity.id
_entity.type
_entity.pdbx_description
1 polymer ?
#
loop_
_entity_poly.entity_id
_entity_poly.type
_entity_poly.pdbx_seq_one_letter_code
_entity_poly.pdbx_strand_id
1 'polypeptide(L)'
;MTSLEALQNHQRICDELYALALEENRFLQQHRRVPGTDLLARKRSLLDSLDEALTALRSAPPGGPRGPEFRAALDQTRSRILQTLHVDRENEQLLTRNSLSKAAGVPASSVPAGMLQKIYDRAGQ
;
A
#
# COMPACT_ATOMS: atom_id res chain seq x y z
N MET A 1 -6.58 -20.29 -16.84
CA MET A 1 -7.21 -19.18 -16.08
C MET A 1 -7.81 -18.17 -17.05
N THR A 2 -9.07 -17.84 -16.87
CA THR A 2 -9.74 -16.83 -17.70
C THR A 2 -9.32 -15.42 -17.27
N SER A 3 -9.58 -14.42 -18.14
CA SER A 3 -9.31 -13.03 -17.81
C SER A 3 -10.08 -12.58 -16.55
N LEU A 4 -11.33 -13.02 -16.40
CA LEU A 4 -12.12 -12.68 -15.23
C LEU A 4 -11.56 -13.32 -13.96
N GLU A 5 -11.16 -14.59 -14.02
CA GLU A 5 -10.52 -15.27 -12.88
C GLU A 5 -9.22 -14.60 -12.48
N ALA A 6 -8.39 -14.21 -13.46
CA ALA A 6 -7.14 -13.50 -13.21
C ALA A 6 -7.40 -12.15 -12.55
N LEU A 7 -8.42 -11.41 -13.01
CA LEU A 7 -8.79 -10.12 -12.43
C LEU A 7 -9.34 -10.28 -11.01
N GLN A 8 -10.17 -11.29 -10.77
CA GLN A 8 -10.72 -11.58 -9.43
C GLN A 8 -9.62 -11.94 -8.44
N ASN A 9 -8.62 -12.72 -8.88
CA ASN A 9 -7.46 -13.04 -8.06
C ASN A 9 -6.66 -11.78 -7.73
N HIS A 10 -6.44 -10.93 -8.71
CA HIS A 10 -5.76 -9.64 -8.52
C HIS A 10 -6.53 -8.76 -7.54
N GLN A 11 -7.85 -8.70 -7.67
CA GLN A 11 -8.73 -7.95 -6.77
C GLN A 11 -8.62 -8.44 -5.32
N ARG A 12 -8.58 -9.75 -5.13
CA ARG A 12 -8.44 -10.35 -3.79
C ARG A 12 -7.13 -9.91 -3.13
N ILE A 13 -6.03 -9.90 -3.88
CA ILE A 13 -4.73 -9.47 -3.37
C ILE A 13 -4.74 -7.97 -3.05
N CYS A 14 -5.37 -7.16 -3.89
CA CYS A 14 -5.54 -5.72 -3.62
C CYS A 14 -6.33 -5.47 -2.34
N ASP A 15 -7.37 -6.25 -2.08
CA ASP A 15 -8.16 -6.16 -0.86
C ASP A 15 -7.31 -6.53 0.38
N GLU A 16 -6.48 -7.55 0.27
CA GLU A 16 -5.56 -7.94 1.35
C GLU A 16 -4.50 -6.87 1.62
N LEU A 17 -3.97 -6.24 0.57
CA LEU A 17 -3.02 -5.13 0.70
C LEU A 17 -3.67 -3.93 1.39
N TYR A 18 -4.92 -3.63 1.05
CA TYR A 18 -5.66 -2.57 1.70
C TYR A 18 -5.86 -2.85 3.19
N ALA A 19 -6.27 -4.06 3.53
CA ALA A 19 -6.44 -4.47 4.93
C ALA A 19 -5.14 -4.35 5.71
N LEU A 20 -4.01 -4.74 5.10
CA LEU A 20 -2.70 -4.63 5.71
C LEU A 20 -2.28 -3.16 5.90
N ALA A 21 -2.56 -2.30 4.92
CA ALA A 21 -2.29 -0.87 5.02
C ALA A 21 -3.06 -0.23 6.18
N LEU A 22 -4.32 -0.63 6.38
CA LEU A 22 -5.13 -0.17 7.51
C LEU A 22 -4.59 -0.67 8.85
N GLU A 23 -4.12 -1.91 8.90
CA GLU A 23 -3.49 -2.48 10.09
C GLU A 23 -2.22 -1.71 10.45
N GLU A 24 -1.37 -1.42 9.47
CA GLU A 24 -0.17 -0.61 9.64
C GLU A 24 -0.52 0.80 10.14
N ASN A 25 -1.54 1.42 9.57
CA ASN A 25 -1.99 2.75 9.96
C ASN A 25 -2.40 2.78 11.44
N ARG A 26 -3.20 1.81 11.87
CA ARG A 26 -3.62 1.69 13.27
C ARG A 26 -2.42 1.50 14.19
N PHE A 27 -1.48 0.65 13.80
CA PHE A 27 -0.27 0.42 14.58
C PHE A 27 0.54 1.70 14.74
N LEU A 28 0.76 2.43 13.65
CA LEU A 28 1.52 3.69 13.66
C LEU A 28 0.86 4.77 14.52
N GLN A 29 -0.46 4.85 14.49
CA GLN A 29 -1.20 5.80 15.31
C GLN A 29 -1.17 5.45 16.80
N GLN A 30 -1.30 4.17 17.13
CA GLN A 30 -1.40 3.70 18.51
C GLN A 30 -0.04 3.63 19.22
N HIS A 31 0.97 3.15 18.53
CA HIS A 31 2.28 2.85 19.15
C HIS A 31 3.36 3.87 18.85
N ARG A 32 3.16 4.73 17.85
CA ARG A 32 4.10 5.79 17.44
C ARG A 32 5.53 5.28 17.25
N ARG A 33 5.65 4.07 16.70
CA ARG A 33 6.94 3.44 16.41
C ARG A 33 6.83 2.65 15.11
N VAL A 34 7.98 2.32 14.53
CA VAL A 34 8.05 1.51 13.31
C VAL A 34 7.48 0.12 13.58
N PRO A 35 6.61 -0.41 12.70
CA PRO A 35 6.09 -1.76 12.85
C PRO A 35 7.20 -2.80 12.83
N GLY A 36 6.93 -3.94 13.46
CA GLY A 36 7.88 -5.04 13.50
C GLY A 36 8.09 -5.72 12.15
N THR A 37 9.06 -6.62 12.09
CA THR A 37 9.45 -7.33 10.87
C THR A 37 8.33 -8.19 10.29
N ASP A 38 7.40 -8.67 11.12
CA ASP A 38 6.28 -9.51 10.68
C ASP A 38 5.37 -8.78 9.69
N LEU A 39 5.06 -7.53 9.96
CA LEU A 39 4.20 -6.74 9.08
C LEU A 39 4.90 -6.46 7.75
N LEU A 40 6.20 -6.19 7.79
CA LEU A 40 7.02 -5.98 6.59
C LEU A 40 7.11 -7.25 5.74
N ALA A 41 7.28 -8.41 6.37
CA ALA A 41 7.32 -9.69 5.69
C ALA A 41 5.99 -10.00 5.00
N ARG A 42 4.87 -9.75 5.67
CA ARG A 42 3.52 -9.91 5.11
C ARG A 42 3.33 -8.98 3.90
N LYS A 43 3.78 -7.74 4.01
CA LYS A 43 3.69 -6.76 2.93
C LYS A 43 4.47 -7.22 1.69
N ARG A 44 5.71 -7.69 1.88
CA ARG A 44 6.53 -8.23 0.79
C ARG A 44 5.88 -9.43 0.12
N SER A 45 5.36 -10.35 0.91
CA SER A 45 4.66 -11.52 0.39
C SER A 45 3.46 -11.14 -0.47
N LEU A 46 2.67 -10.17 -0.02
CA LEU A 46 1.52 -9.70 -0.78
C LEU A 46 1.94 -8.96 -2.06
N LEU A 47 3.02 -8.19 -2.02
CA LEU A 47 3.55 -7.51 -3.21
C LEU A 47 4.07 -8.50 -4.24
N ASP A 48 4.73 -9.58 -3.81
CA ASP A 48 5.16 -10.66 -4.69
C ASP A 48 3.96 -11.35 -5.34
N SER A 49 2.92 -11.62 -4.55
CA SER A 49 1.67 -12.19 -5.05
C SER A 49 0.97 -11.25 -6.04
N LEU A 50 1.05 -9.95 -5.81
CA LEU A 50 0.50 -8.94 -6.71
C LEU A 50 1.21 -8.97 -8.06
N ASP A 51 2.53 -9.06 -8.07
CA ASP A 51 3.32 -9.16 -9.30
C ASP A 51 2.96 -10.42 -10.08
N GLU A 52 2.82 -11.55 -9.42
CA GLU A 52 2.37 -12.80 -10.04
C GLU A 52 0.98 -12.66 -10.63
N ALA A 53 0.06 -12.04 -9.89
CA ALA A 53 -1.31 -11.83 -10.34
C ALA A 53 -1.38 -10.88 -11.55
N LEU A 54 -0.56 -9.84 -11.58
CA LEU A 54 -0.45 -8.93 -12.71
C LEU A 54 0.09 -9.65 -13.96
N THR A 55 1.09 -10.50 -13.79
CA THR A 55 1.64 -11.31 -14.88
C THR A 55 0.58 -12.24 -15.44
N ALA A 56 -0.17 -12.92 -14.59
CA ALA A 56 -1.27 -13.80 -15.00
C ALA A 56 -2.35 -13.02 -15.76
N LEU A 57 -2.68 -11.82 -15.30
CA LEU A 57 -3.68 -10.96 -15.96
C LEU A 57 -3.23 -10.52 -17.34
N ARG A 58 -1.96 -10.14 -17.49
CA ARG A 58 -1.37 -9.75 -18.79
C ARG A 58 -1.29 -10.92 -19.77
N SER A 59 -1.07 -12.13 -19.25
CA SER A 59 -0.93 -13.35 -20.04
C SER A 59 -2.27 -14.01 -20.34
N ALA A 60 -3.37 -13.54 -19.76
CA ALA A 60 -4.69 -14.09 -20.01
C ALA A 60 -5.09 -13.91 -21.47
N PRO A 61 -5.75 -14.91 -22.09
CA PRO A 61 -6.09 -14.81 -23.50
C PRO A 61 -6.97 -13.58 -23.79
N PRO A 62 -6.62 -12.77 -24.82
CA PRO A 62 -7.50 -11.70 -25.24
C PRO A 62 -8.77 -12.29 -25.85
N GLY A 63 -9.92 -11.71 -25.58
CA GLY A 63 -11.19 -12.11 -26.20
C GLY A 63 -12.14 -12.89 -25.33
N GLY A 64 -11.88 -13.00 -24.03
CA GLY A 64 -12.90 -13.46 -23.09
C GLY A 64 -14.03 -12.43 -22.98
N PRO A 65 -15.24 -12.84 -22.52
CA PRO A 65 -16.35 -11.91 -22.39
C PRO A 65 -16.01 -10.81 -21.40
N ARG A 66 -15.83 -9.59 -21.91
CA ARG A 66 -15.67 -8.38 -21.11
C ARG A 66 -17.05 -7.80 -20.80
N GLY A 67 -17.87 -8.60 -20.11
CA GLY A 67 -19.21 -8.23 -19.73
C GLY A 67 -19.25 -7.33 -18.51
N PRO A 68 -20.48 -7.08 -18.00
CA PRO A 68 -20.66 -6.22 -16.81
C PRO A 68 -19.87 -6.66 -15.59
N GLU A 69 -19.70 -7.96 -15.39
CA GLU A 69 -18.94 -8.50 -14.25
C GLU A 69 -17.46 -8.10 -14.31
N PHE A 70 -16.86 -8.19 -15.50
CA PHE A 70 -15.46 -7.80 -15.69
C PHE A 70 -15.27 -6.30 -15.43
N ARG A 71 -16.17 -5.47 -15.96
CA ARG A 71 -16.13 -4.02 -15.75
C ARG A 71 -16.30 -3.65 -14.29
N ALA A 72 -17.24 -4.29 -13.59
CA ALA A 72 -17.47 -4.06 -12.17
C ALA A 72 -16.23 -4.43 -11.35
N ALA A 73 -15.63 -5.60 -11.64
CA ALA A 73 -14.41 -6.03 -10.96
C ALA A 73 -13.24 -5.08 -11.22
N LEU A 74 -13.12 -4.57 -12.44
CA LEU A 74 -12.07 -3.63 -12.81
C LEU A 74 -12.25 -2.30 -12.06
N ASP A 75 -13.47 -1.78 -12.00
CA ASP A 75 -13.78 -0.54 -11.29
C ASP A 75 -13.54 -0.67 -9.79
N GLN A 76 -13.95 -1.79 -9.20
CA GLN A 76 -13.71 -2.08 -7.78
C GLN A 76 -12.21 -2.17 -7.47
N THR A 77 -11.45 -2.82 -8.35
CA THR A 77 -10.01 -2.95 -8.20
C THR A 77 -9.33 -1.59 -8.25
N ARG A 78 -9.70 -0.75 -9.20
CA ARG A 78 -9.17 0.62 -9.31
C ARG A 78 -9.45 1.44 -8.05
N SER A 79 -10.68 1.40 -7.57
CA SER A 79 -11.09 2.10 -6.36
C SER A 79 -10.28 1.63 -5.16
N ARG A 80 -10.09 0.31 -5.04
CA ARG A 80 -9.34 -0.27 -3.92
C ARG A 80 -7.86 0.14 -3.96
N ILE A 81 -7.25 0.16 -5.14
CA ILE A 81 -5.87 0.61 -5.31
C ILE A 81 -5.73 2.08 -4.88
N LEU A 82 -6.65 2.94 -5.29
CA LEU A 82 -6.63 4.35 -4.89
C LEU A 82 -6.77 4.52 -3.38
N GLN A 83 -7.66 3.75 -2.76
CA GLN A 83 -7.83 3.75 -1.31
C GLN A 83 -6.54 3.30 -0.60
N THR A 84 -5.91 2.24 -1.11
CA THR A 84 -4.66 1.72 -0.57
C THR A 84 -3.54 2.76 -0.66
N LEU A 85 -3.41 3.42 -1.81
CA LEU A 85 -2.41 4.47 -2.01
C LEU A 85 -2.61 5.64 -1.05
N HIS A 86 -3.86 6.00 -0.79
CA HIS A 86 -4.19 7.06 0.15
C HIS A 86 -3.74 6.71 1.57
N VAL A 87 -4.03 5.50 2.03
CA VAL A 87 -3.62 5.01 3.35
C VAL A 87 -2.10 4.88 3.44
N ASP A 88 -1.45 4.34 2.39
CA ASP A 88 0.01 4.22 2.35
C ASP A 88 0.72 5.57 2.43
N ARG A 89 0.17 6.59 1.79
CA ARG A 89 0.71 7.96 1.89
C ARG A 89 0.62 8.49 3.32
N GLU A 90 -0.49 8.25 3.97
CA GLU A 90 -0.67 8.60 5.38
C GLU A 90 0.31 7.82 6.27
N ASN A 91 0.51 6.54 5.99
CA ASN A 91 1.47 5.70 6.71
C ASN A 91 2.90 6.21 6.55
N GLU A 92 3.28 6.64 5.35
CA GLU A 92 4.59 7.24 5.11
C GLU A 92 4.79 8.50 5.94
N GLN A 93 3.77 9.35 6.04
CA GLN A 93 3.82 10.56 6.85
C GLN A 93 3.99 10.23 8.34
N LEU A 94 3.26 9.23 8.82
CA LEU A 94 3.36 8.76 10.20
C LEU A 94 4.73 8.15 10.49
N LEU A 95 5.27 7.35 9.57
CA LEU A 95 6.60 6.76 9.68
C LEU A 95 7.68 7.84 9.74
N THR A 96 7.60 8.85 8.88
CA THR A 96 8.54 9.97 8.85
C THR A 96 8.50 10.73 10.16
N ARG A 97 7.30 11.03 10.66
CA ARG A 97 7.11 11.74 11.92
C ARG A 97 7.67 10.97 13.11
N ASN A 98 7.41 9.65 13.17
CA ASN A 98 7.88 8.79 14.24
C ASN A 98 9.41 8.64 14.21
N SER A 99 9.99 8.50 13.03
CA SER A 99 11.43 8.39 12.83
C SER A 99 12.16 9.68 13.23
N LEU A 100 11.58 10.84 12.92
CA LEU A 100 12.10 12.13 13.31
C LEU A 100 12.15 12.30 14.83
N SER A 101 11.05 12.01 15.50
CA SER A 101 10.97 12.10 16.95
C SER A 101 12.00 11.20 17.63
N LYS A 102 12.22 10.01 17.10
CA LYS A 102 13.14 9.02 17.65
C LYS A 102 14.60 9.39 17.38
N ALA A 103 14.92 9.80 16.14
CA ALA A 103 16.28 10.11 15.73
C ALA A 103 16.82 11.37 16.40
N ALA A 104 15.96 12.37 16.61
CA ALA A 104 16.35 13.63 17.19
C ALA A 104 16.46 13.61 18.72
N GLY A 105 15.79 12.64 19.39
CA GLY A 105 15.70 12.61 20.86
C GLY A 105 15.02 13.86 21.46
N VAL A 106 14.37 14.66 20.61
CA VAL A 106 13.70 15.91 20.97
C VAL A 106 12.32 15.94 20.31
N PRO A 107 11.37 16.74 20.84
CA PRO A 107 10.06 16.88 20.21
C PRO A 107 10.18 17.36 18.77
N ALA A 108 9.28 16.88 17.91
CA ALA A 108 9.28 17.24 16.48
C ALA A 108 9.19 18.75 16.26
N SER A 109 8.60 19.49 17.18
CA SER A 109 8.46 20.95 17.12
C SER A 109 9.79 21.70 17.23
N SER A 110 10.86 21.06 17.70
CA SER A 110 12.19 21.66 17.82
C SER A 110 13.11 21.34 16.64
N VAL A 111 12.64 20.58 15.66
CA VAL A 111 13.41 20.25 14.45
C VAL A 111 13.40 21.44 13.49
N PRO A 112 14.56 21.88 12.95
CA PRO A 112 14.59 22.97 11.98
C PRO A 112 13.76 22.66 10.73
N ALA A 113 13.05 23.67 10.22
CA ALA A 113 12.18 23.52 9.07
C ALA A 113 12.90 22.98 7.83
N GLY A 114 14.17 23.36 7.62
CA GLY A 114 14.98 22.85 6.51
C GLY A 114 15.25 21.36 6.58
N MET A 115 15.37 20.83 7.79
CA MET A 115 15.57 19.40 7.99
C MET A 115 14.30 18.61 7.70
N LEU A 116 13.15 19.12 8.12
CA LEU A 116 11.84 18.57 7.79
C LEU A 116 11.62 18.52 6.29
N GLN A 117 11.96 19.59 5.59
CA GLN A 117 11.79 19.68 4.15
C GLN A 117 12.63 18.64 3.40
N LYS A 118 13.88 18.43 3.81
CA LYS A 118 14.74 17.40 3.24
C LYS A 118 14.17 15.99 3.39
N ILE A 119 13.56 15.71 4.53
CA ILE A 119 12.94 14.41 4.79
C ILE A 119 11.69 14.22 3.96
N TYR A 120 10.86 15.26 3.82
CA TYR A 120 9.69 15.22 2.94
C TYR A 120 10.07 15.06 1.47
N ASP A 121 11.13 15.72 1.02
CA ASP A 121 11.64 15.59 -0.34
C ASP A 121 12.09 14.15 -0.63
N ARG A 122 12.74 13.49 0.32
CA ARG A 122 13.12 12.09 0.21
C ARG A 122 11.90 11.15 0.19
N ALA A 123 10.91 11.44 1.01
CA ALA A 123 9.69 10.63 1.06
C ALA A 123 8.82 10.81 -0.19
N GLY A 124 8.91 11.97 -0.85
CA GLY A 124 8.18 12.27 -2.08
C GLY A 124 8.80 11.68 -3.33
N GLN A 125 9.98 11.09 -3.23
CA GLN A 125 10.67 10.44 -4.33
C GLN A 125 10.49 8.93 -4.27
#